data_2077a4135e1b3128783d2d8fe9c01cb9
#
_entry.id   2077a4135e1b3128783d2d8fe9c01cb9
#
_cell.length_a   1.000
_cell.length_b   1.000
_cell.length_c   1.000
_cell.angle_alpha   90.00
_cell.angle_beta   90.00
_cell.angle_gamma   90.00
#
_symmetry.space_group_name_H-M   'P 1'
#
loop_
_entity.id
_entity.type
_entity.pdbx_description
1 polymer ?
#
loop_
_entity_poly.entity_id
_entity_poly.type
_entity_poly.pdbx_seq_one_letter_code
_entity_poly.pdbx_strand_id
1 'polypeptide(L)'
;MAGPIIELQNICMRFERNVIHQDLNLRVDQGEIVSLVGGSGSGKTTVLRQMLGLQRPTSGTVRVFGEDIAHASAQQMQALRQRWGVLFQQGALFSALTAFENVAQPLRELRYLPEDLIRDTVLLKLGMVELSPQDALKMPADLSGGMVKRVALARALALEPELLFLDEPTAGLDPDMSETFVTLIRSLHQELKLTVVMVTHDLDTLLALSSTIAVLADKRVIINAAPAEVIAFDHPFIKDFFLGARGRRALEALDQ
;
A
#
# COMPACT_ATOMS: atom_id res chain seq x y z
N MET A 1 -24.49 -4.58 6.30
CA MET A 1 -23.12 -4.01 6.32
C MET A 1 -22.32 -4.75 5.28
N ALA A 2 -21.60 -4.06 4.41
CA ALA A 2 -20.68 -4.70 3.47
C ALA A 2 -19.62 -5.46 4.28
N GLY A 3 -19.19 -6.64 3.79
CA GLY A 3 -18.12 -7.41 4.42
C GLY A 3 -16.75 -6.71 4.30
N PRO A 4 -15.71 -7.25 4.94
CA PRO A 4 -14.36 -6.69 4.82
C PRO A 4 -13.87 -6.76 3.38
N ILE A 5 -13.07 -5.77 2.97
CA ILE A 5 -12.45 -5.76 1.63
C ILE A 5 -11.28 -6.74 1.54
N ILE A 6 -10.56 -6.94 2.67
CA ILE A 6 -9.53 -7.98 2.83
C ILE A 6 -9.79 -8.75 4.11
N GLU A 7 -9.65 -10.07 4.03
CA GLU A 7 -9.72 -10.96 5.18
C GLU A 7 -8.67 -12.08 5.07
N LEU A 8 -7.76 -12.13 6.04
CA LEU A 8 -6.82 -13.20 6.23
C LEU A 8 -7.27 -14.02 7.43
N GLN A 9 -7.45 -15.34 7.24
CA GLN A 9 -7.93 -16.25 8.27
C GLN A 9 -6.94 -17.39 8.48
N ASN A 10 -6.43 -17.52 9.73
CA ASN A 10 -5.56 -18.59 10.19
C ASN A 10 -4.35 -18.85 9.28
N ILE A 11 -3.74 -17.75 8.80
CA ILE A 11 -2.61 -17.83 7.88
C ILE A 11 -1.39 -18.42 8.57
N CYS A 12 -0.91 -19.53 8.03
CA CYS A 12 0.41 -20.06 8.33
C CYS A 12 1.30 -19.93 7.10
N MET A 13 2.52 -19.47 7.30
CA MET A 13 3.53 -19.33 6.26
C MET A 13 4.87 -19.84 6.70
N ARG A 14 5.43 -20.75 5.89
CA ARG A 14 6.76 -21.35 6.12
C ARG A 14 7.61 -21.25 4.86
N PHE A 15 8.87 -20.94 5.05
CA PHE A 15 9.91 -21.15 4.06
C PHE A 15 10.83 -22.26 4.57
N GLU A 16 10.78 -23.40 3.94
CA GLU A 16 11.49 -24.61 4.40
C GLU A 16 11.17 -24.94 5.87
N ARG A 17 12.17 -24.78 6.77
CA ARG A 17 12.03 -25.00 8.21
C ARG A 17 11.66 -23.74 8.99
N ASN A 18 11.69 -22.56 8.35
CA ASN A 18 11.46 -21.29 9.05
C ASN A 18 9.97 -20.91 8.98
N VAL A 19 9.34 -20.82 10.14
CA VAL A 19 7.94 -20.34 10.28
C VAL A 19 7.95 -18.82 10.36
N ILE A 20 7.35 -18.17 9.35
CA ILE A 20 7.22 -16.70 9.29
C ILE A 20 5.93 -16.26 9.96
N HIS A 21 4.80 -16.92 9.63
CA HIS A 21 3.51 -16.63 10.24
C HIS A 21 2.88 -17.90 10.78
N GLN A 22 2.19 -17.75 11.89
CA GLN A 22 1.44 -18.82 12.56
C GLN A 22 0.14 -18.22 13.10
N ASP A 23 -0.99 -18.74 12.63
CA ASP A 23 -2.34 -18.30 13.04
C ASP A 23 -2.54 -16.78 12.85
N LEU A 24 -2.01 -16.21 11.76
CA LEU A 24 -2.17 -14.81 11.48
C LEU A 24 -3.58 -14.55 10.95
N ASN A 25 -4.26 -13.62 11.61
CA ASN A 25 -5.58 -13.13 11.23
C ASN A 25 -5.51 -11.62 11.03
N LEU A 26 -6.13 -11.11 9.95
CA LEU A 26 -6.21 -9.68 9.68
C LEU A 26 -7.51 -9.40 8.93
N ARG A 27 -8.15 -8.29 9.28
CA ARG A 27 -9.32 -7.76 8.60
C ARG A 27 -9.07 -6.31 8.23
N VAL A 28 -9.46 -5.93 7.01
CA VAL A 28 -9.46 -4.56 6.51
C VAL A 28 -10.87 -4.24 6.04
N ASP A 29 -11.49 -3.24 6.61
CA ASP A 29 -12.82 -2.78 6.21
C ASP A 29 -12.71 -1.71 5.10
N GLN A 30 -13.78 -1.51 4.36
CA GLN A 30 -13.80 -0.56 3.24
C GLN A 30 -13.64 0.89 3.74
N GLY A 31 -12.79 1.67 3.06
CA GLY A 31 -12.53 3.08 3.38
C GLY A 31 -11.52 3.30 4.49
N GLU A 32 -10.90 2.24 5.05
CA GLU A 32 -9.84 2.37 6.05
C GLU A 32 -8.46 2.59 5.41
N ILE A 33 -7.57 3.23 6.17
CA ILE A 33 -6.12 3.17 5.95
C ILE A 33 -5.53 2.28 7.02
N VAL A 34 -5.23 1.03 6.66
CA VAL A 34 -4.61 0.05 7.57
C VAL A 34 -3.12 0.00 7.32
N SER A 35 -2.33 0.28 8.35
CA SER A 35 -0.87 0.20 8.28
C SER A 35 -0.34 -1.04 8.96
N LEU A 36 0.49 -1.80 8.23
CA LEU A 36 1.21 -2.97 8.75
C LEU A 36 2.56 -2.55 9.30
N VAL A 37 2.75 -2.71 10.59
CA VAL A 37 4.02 -2.45 11.27
C VAL A 37 4.58 -3.71 11.92
N GLY A 38 5.87 -3.73 12.18
CA GLY A 38 6.52 -4.88 12.82
C GLY A 38 8.03 -4.82 12.65
N GLY A 39 8.77 -5.57 13.43
CA GLY A 39 10.22 -5.65 13.35
C GLY A 39 10.74 -6.09 11.99
N SER A 40 12.04 -5.90 11.75
CA SER A 40 12.69 -6.47 10.56
C SER A 40 12.52 -7.98 10.56
N GLY A 41 12.15 -8.54 9.40
CA GLY A 41 11.91 -9.99 9.27
C GLY A 41 10.58 -10.49 9.86
N SER A 42 9.69 -9.64 10.39
CA SER A 42 8.37 -10.06 10.89
C SER A 42 7.42 -10.58 9.80
N GLY A 43 7.77 -10.40 8.52
CA GLY A 43 6.98 -10.93 7.40
C GLY A 43 5.97 -9.96 6.80
N LYS A 44 6.04 -8.64 7.06
CA LYS A 44 5.13 -7.63 6.47
C LYS A 44 5.00 -7.75 4.96
N THR A 45 6.13 -7.80 4.25
CA THR A 45 6.17 -7.97 2.79
C THR A 45 5.55 -9.30 2.36
N THR A 46 5.67 -10.35 3.18
CA THR A 46 5.04 -11.65 2.90
C THR A 46 3.52 -11.55 3.00
N VAL A 47 2.99 -10.88 4.05
CA VAL A 47 1.55 -10.60 4.18
C VAL A 47 1.05 -9.78 3.00
N LEU A 48 1.76 -8.71 2.63
CA LEU A 48 1.41 -7.88 1.48
C LEU A 48 1.37 -8.71 0.18
N ARG A 49 2.38 -9.54 -0.07
CA ARG A 49 2.43 -10.44 -1.24
C ARG A 49 1.30 -11.47 -1.24
N GLN A 50 0.87 -11.94 -0.07
CA GLN A 50 -0.27 -12.84 0.05
C GLN A 50 -1.57 -12.13 -0.34
N MET A 51 -1.80 -10.90 0.12
CA MET A 51 -2.98 -10.09 -0.27
C MET A 51 -3.01 -9.78 -1.77
N LEU A 52 -1.84 -9.61 -2.39
CA LEU A 52 -1.71 -9.37 -3.84
C LEU A 52 -1.82 -10.65 -4.69
N GLY A 53 -1.94 -11.83 -4.06
CA GLY A 53 -1.92 -13.12 -4.77
C GLY A 53 -0.57 -13.47 -5.40
N LEU A 54 0.51 -12.79 -4.98
CA LEU A 54 1.89 -13.05 -5.45
C LEU A 54 2.56 -14.18 -4.67
N GLN A 55 2.00 -14.54 -3.52
CA GLN A 55 2.50 -15.62 -2.68
C GLN A 55 1.33 -16.36 -2.01
N ARG A 56 1.32 -17.68 -2.14
CA ARG A 56 0.32 -18.49 -1.45
C ARG A 56 0.78 -18.78 -0.01
N PRO A 57 -0.11 -18.71 1.00
CA PRO A 57 0.20 -19.19 2.34
C PRO A 57 0.38 -20.72 2.33
N THR A 58 1.07 -21.26 3.32
CA THR A 58 1.19 -22.72 3.53
C THR A 58 -0.16 -23.31 3.91
N SER A 59 -0.95 -22.59 4.71
CA SER A 59 -2.34 -22.89 5.06
C SER A 59 -3.08 -21.64 5.49
N GLY A 60 -4.39 -21.71 5.60
CA GLY A 60 -5.26 -20.57 5.85
C GLY A 60 -5.86 -20.00 4.58
N THR A 61 -6.69 -18.98 4.71
CA THR A 61 -7.46 -18.39 3.59
C THR A 61 -7.18 -16.90 3.48
N VAL A 62 -6.95 -16.42 2.26
CA VAL A 62 -6.83 -14.99 1.93
C VAL A 62 -7.99 -14.62 1.00
N ARG A 63 -8.90 -13.77 1.48
CA ARG A 63 -9.97 -13.21 0.67
C ARG A 63 -9.72 -11.74 0.39
N VAL A 64 -9.93 -11.35 -0.86
CA VAL A 64 -9.92 -9.95 -1.30
C VAL A 64 -11.19 -9.69 -2.08
N PHE A 65 -11.94 -8.67 -1.72
CA PHE A 65 -13.29 -8.39 -2.24
C PHE A 65 -14.25 -9.60 -2.09
N GLY A 66 -14.07 -10.39 -1.01
CA GLY A 66 -14.85 -11.59 -0.75
C GLY A 66 -14.39 -12.86 -1.49
N GLU A 67 -13.53 -12.74 -2.49
CA GLU A 67 -13.01 -13.84 -3.30
C GLU A 67 -11.78 -14.48 -2.66
N ASP A 68 -11.73 -15.81 -2.57
CA ASP A 68 -10.54 -16.56 -2.14
C ASP A 68 -9.51 -16.56 -3.27
N ILE A 69 -8.47 -15.73 -3.12
CA ILE A 69 -7.47 -15.51 -4.17
C ILE A 69 -6.58 -16.74 -4.43
N ALA A 70 -6.48 -17.69 -3.49
CA ALA A 70 -5.72 -18.91 -3.69
C ALA A 70 -6.42 -19.90 -4.65
N HIS A 71 -7.76 -19.82 -4.72
CA HIS A 71 -8.60 -20.70 -5.54
C HIS A 71 -9.22 -19.97 -6.74
N ALA A 72 -8.98 -18.67 -6.89
CA ALA A 72 -9.49 -17.88 -8.01
C ALA A 72 -8.88 -18.35 -9.36
N SER A 73 -9.72 -18.46 -10.38
CA SER A 73 -9.28 -18.71 -11.75
C SER A 73 -8.45 -17.54 -12.30
N ALA A 74 -7.72 -17.74 -13.38
CA ALA A 74 -6.94 -16.69 -14.02
C ALA A 74 -7.81 -15.48 -14.42
N GLN A 75 -9.03 -15.71 -14.89
CA GLN A 75 -9.98 -14.66 -15.27
C GLN A 75 -10.47 -13.88 -14.03
N GLN A 76 -10.81 -14.57 -12.94
CA GLN A 76 -11.19 -13.93 -11.67
C GLN A 76 -10.03 -13.09 -11.11
N MET A 77 -8.80 -13.64 -11.10
CA MET A 77 -7.63 -12.90 -10.67
C MET A 77 -7.34 -11.66 -11.53
N GLN A 78 -7.58 -11.74 -12.85
CA GLN A 78 -7.44 -10.60 -13.73
C GLN A 78 -8.46 -9.50 -13.37
N ALA A 79 -9.72 -9.87 -13.16
CA ALA A 79 -10.78 -8.94 -12.75
C ALA A 79 -10.49 -8.31 -11.38
N LEU A 80 -10.00 -9.10 -10.42
CA LEU A 80 -9.60 -8.59 -9.11
C LEU A 80 -8.46 -7.57 -9.21
N ARG A 81 -7.41 -7.88 -10.01
CA ARG A 81 -6.25 -7.00 -10.19
C ARG A 81 -6.59 -5.64 -10.81
N GLN A 82 -7.69 -5.51 -11.51
CA GLN A 82 -8.18 -4.22 -12.02
C GLN A 82 -8.79 -3.36 -10.93
N ARG A 83 -9.17 -3.94 -9.78
CA ARG A 83 -9.79 -3.25 -8.65
C ARG A 83 -8.79 -2.79 -7.60
N TRP A 84 -7.50 -3.12 -7.72
CA TRP A 84 -6.48 -2.61 -6.84
C TRP A 84 -5.29 -2.00 -7.56
N GLY A 85 -4.68 -1.01 -6.94
CA GLY A 85 -3.41 -0.42 -7.35
C GLY A 85 -2.28 -0.77 -6.40
N VAL A 86 -1.04 -0.73 -6.88
CA VAL A 86 0.15 -1.02 -6.06
C VAL A 86 1.22 0.03 -6.31
N LEU A 87 1.69 0.67 -5.23
CA LEU A 87 2.90 1.47 -5.20
C LEU A 87 3.99 0.69 -4.47
N PHE A 88 5.01 0.25 -5.20
CA PHE A 88 6.17 -0.44 -4.62
C PHE A 88 7.21 0.55 -4.10
N GLN A 89 8.04 0.10 -3.16
CA GLN A 89 9.04 0.91 -2.45
C GLN A 89 9.92 1.77 -3.35
N GLN A 90 10.38 1.26 -4.49
CA GLN A 90 11.20 1.99 -5.47
C GLN A 90 10.40 2.51 -6.68
N GLY A 91 9.05 2.58 -6.58
CA GLY A 91 8.16 2.94 -7.66
C GLY A 91 7.99 1.86 -8.73
N ALA A 92 8.99 1.02 -8.96
CA ALA A 92 8.99 -0.05 -9.96
C ALA A 92 8.54 0.42 -11.36
N LEU A 93 9.01 1.60 -11.80
CA LEU A 93 8.75 2.11 -13.13
C LEU A 93 9.56 1.31 -14.17
N PHE A 94 8.97 1.12 -15.33
CA PHE A 94 9.68 0.59 -16.48
C PHE A 94 10.69 1.63 -16.99
N SER A 95 11.97 1.35 -16.87
CA SER A 95 13.04 2.30 -17.16
C SER A 95 13.13 2.70 -18.65
N ALA A 96 12.60 1.88 -19.55
CA ALA A 96 12.55 2.11 -20.98
C ALA A 96 11.28 2.85 -21.45
N LEU A 97 10.39 3.22 -20.54
CA LEU A 97 9.13 3.92 -20.81
C LEU A 97 9.14 5.30 -20.15
N THR A 98 8.57 6.30 -20.82
CA THR A 98 8.34 7.63 -20.24
C THR A 98 7.39 7.56 -19.04
N ALA A 99 7.25 8.65 -18.28
CA ALA A 99 6.26 8.75 -17.21
C ALA A 99 4.84 8.51 -17.75
N PHE A 100 4.51 9.09 -18.90
CA PHE A 100 3.24 8.87 -19.60
C PHE A 100 3.00 7.38 -19.90
N GLU A 101 3.97 6.73 -20.53
CA GLU A 101 3.86 5.32 -20.93
C GLU A 101 3.76 4.39 -19.73
N ASN A 102 4.44 4.69 -18.63
CA ASN A 102 4.32 3.95 -17.38
C ASN A 102 2.88 3.99 -16.84
N VAL A 103 2.21 5.15 -16.88
CA VAL A 103 0.82 5.30 -16.44
C VAL A 103 -0.16 4.72 -17.46
N ALA A 104 0.15 4.81 -18.77
CA ALA A 104 -0.67 4.25 -19.85
C ALA A 104 -0.69 2.72 -19.87
N GLN A 105 0.37 2.07 -19.38
CA GLN A 105 0.57 0.63 -19.47
C GLN A 105 -0.62 -0.19 -18.95
N PRO A 106 -1.17 -0.01 -17.75
CA PRO A 106 -2.34 -0.76 -17.28
C PRO A 106 -3.59 -0.54 -18.15
N LEU A 107 -3.78 0.66 -18.69
CA LEU A 107 -4.91 1.00 -19.57
C LEU A 107 -4.80 0.28 -20.92
N ARG A 108 -3.60 0.23 -21.51
CA ARG A 108 -3.32 -0.49 -22.75
C ARG A 108 -3.48 -2.00 -22.62
N GLU A 109 -3.20 -2.56 -21.45
CA GLU A 109 -3.42 -3.99 -21.17
C GLU A 109 -4.90 -4.40 -21.24
N LEU A 110 -5.83 -3.48 -21.05
CA LEU A 110 -7.26 -3.73 -21.22
C LEU A 110 -7.64 -4.02 -22.68
N ARG A 111 -6.86 -3.54 -23.67
CA ARG A 111 -6.99 -3.79 -25.12
C ARG A 111 -8.28 -3.32 -25.80
N TYR A 112 -9.18 -2.65 -25.11
CA TYR A 112 -10.43 -2.15 -25.66
C TYR A 112 -10.56 -0.62 -25.59
N LEU A 113 -9.64 0.06 -24.91
CA LEU A 113 -9.66 1.52 -24.83
C LEU A 113 -8.98 2.16 -26.04
N PRO A 114 -9.58 3.20 -26.64
CA PRO A 114 -8.96 3.98 -27.70
C PRO A 114 -7.82 4.86 -27.15
N GLU A 115 -6.78 5.11 -27.95
CA GLU A 115 -5.57 5.83 -27.51
C GLU A 115 -5.83 7.29 -27.10
N ASP A 116 -6.82 7.95 -27.65
CA ASP A 116 -7.24 9.30 -27.24
C ASP A 116 -7.79 9.30 -25.82
N LEU A 117 -8.63 8.33 -25.45
CA LEU A 117 -9.14 8.17 -24.10
C LEU A 117 -8.00 7.80 -23.13
N ILE A 118 -7.08 6.91 -23.54
CA ILE A 118 -5.89 6.57 -22.73
C ILE A 118 -5.08 7.82 -22.45
N ARG A 119 -4.81 8.64 -23.48
CA ARG A 119 -4.04 9.89 -23.33
C ARG A 119 -4.68 10.83 -22.32
N ASP A 120 -5.98 11.08 -22.46
CA ASP A 120 -6.69 12.02 -21.61
C ASP A 120 -6.77 11.50 -20.17
N THR A 121 -6.99 10.19 -19.98
CA THR A 121 -6.93 9.54 -18.66
C THR A 121 -5.56 9.66 -18.03
N VAL A 122 -4.49 9.38 -18.75
CA VAL A 122 -3.11 9.47 -18.24
C VAL A 122 -2.79 10.90 -17.79
N LEU A 123 -3.13 11.90 -18.60
CA LEU A 123 -2.89 13.30 -18.23
C LEU A 123 -3.68 13.71 -17.00
N LEU A 124 -4.93 13.23 -16.88
CA LEU A 124 -5.73 13.42 -15.66
C LEU A 124 -5.04 12.80 -14.45
N LYS A 125 -4.61 11.51 -14.52
CA LYS A 125 -3.97 10.82 -13.40
C LYS A 125 -2.63 11.45 -13.01
N LEU A 126 -1.84 11.95 -13.98
CA LEU A 126 -0.62 12.72 -13.69
C LEU A 126 -0.95 14.05 -13.02
N GLY A 127 -1.98 14.75 -13.46
CA GLY A 127 -2.46 15.99 -12.80
C GLY A 127 -2.92 15.73 -11.35
N MET A 128 -3.63 14.62 -11.09
CA MET A 128 -4.07 14.23 -9.74
C MET A 128 -2.91 14.03 -8.76
N VAL A 129 -1.73 13.66 -9.25
CA VAL A 129 -0.51 13.52 -8.44
C VAL A 129 0.42 14.73 -8.56
N GLU A 130 -0.09 15.87 -9.03
CA GLU A 130 0.61 17.15 -9.14
C GLU A 130 1.85 17.10 -10.07
N LEU A 131 1.77 16.33 -11.15
CA LEU A 131 2.75 16.33 -12.23
C LEU A 131 2.23 17.10 -13.44
N SER A 132 3.11 17.89 -14.05
CA SER A 132 2.76 18.67 -15.24
C SER A 132 2.74 17.81 -16.51
N PRO A 133 2.05 18.24 -17.59
CA PRO A 133 2.13 17.56 -18.88
C PRO A 133 3.56 17.46 -19.45
N GLN A 134 4.46 18.37 -19.07
CA GLN A 134 5.87 18.32 -19.49
C GLN A 134 6.62 17.19 -18.80
N ASP A 135 6.27 16.89 -17.53
CA ASP A 135 6.85 15.77 -16.79
C ASP A 135 6.43 14.40 -17.36
N ALA A 136 5.30 14.34 -18.05
CA ALA A 136 4.81 13.13 -18.71
C ALA A 136 5.80 12.58 -19.75
N LEU A 137 6.59 13.44 -20.37
CA LEU A 137 7.54 13.07 -21.43
C LEU A 137 8.91 12.61 -20.89
N LYS A 138 9.17 12.79 -19.59
CA LYS A 138 10.45 12.42 -18.98
C LYS A 138 10.59 10.91 -18.83
N MET A 139 11.83 10.43 -18.98
CA MET A 139 12.21 9.07 -18.63
C MET A 139 12.37 8.95 -17.09
N PRO A 140 12.21 7.76 -16.50
CA PRO A 140 12.42 7.55 -15.06
C PRO A 140 13.78 8.04 -14.55
N ALA A 141 14.83 7.98 -15.38
CA ALA A 141 16.17 8.47 -15.04
C ALA A 141 16.25 10.00 -14.89
N ASP A 142 15.31 10.74 -15.51
CA ASP A 142 15.27 12.20 -15.50
C ASP A 142 14.30 12.74 -14.44
N LEU A 143 13.67 11.86 -13.66
CA LEU A 143 12.72 12.20 -12.58
C LEU A 143 13.45 12.28 -11.24
N SER A 144 13.05 13.24 -10.39
CA SER A 144 13.44 13.21 -8.97
C SER A 144 12.80 12.00 -8.24
N GLY A 145 13.33 11.62 -7.08
CA GLY A 145 12.76 10.52 -6.28
C GLY A 145 11.27 10.73 -5.96
N GLY A 146 10.88 11.95 -5.62
CA GLY A 146 9.48 12.30 -5.39
C GLY A 146 8.63 12.19 -6.65
N MET A 147 9.14 12.61 -7.80
CA MET A 147 8.43 12.46 -9.09
C MET A 147 8.26 10.98 -9.47
N VAL A 148 9.27 10.13 -9.23
CA VAL A 148 9.15 8.67 -9.45
C VAL A 148 8.01 8.09 -8.62
N LYS A 149 7.89 8.48 -7.34
CA LYS A 149 6.79 8.06 -6.45
C LYS A 149 5.43 8.54 -6.96
N ARG A 150 5.35 9.79 -7.42
CA ARG A 150 4.11 10.38 -7.99
C ARG A 150 3.68 9.66 -9.28
N VAL A 151 4.60 9.38 -10.20
CA VAL A 151 4.30 8.60 -11.41
C VAL A 151 3.84 7.19 -11.06
N ALA A 152 4.50 6.53 -10.09
CA ALA A 152 4.11 5.21 -9.63
C ALA A 152 2.71 5.21 -8.97
N LEU A 153 2.37 6.27 -8.23
CA LEU A 153 1.03 6.46 -7.66
C LEU A 153 -0.01 6.70 -8.77
N ALA A 154 0.28 7.56 -9.75
CA ALA A 154 -0.60 7.78 -10.90
C ALA A 154 -0.88 6.47 -11.66
N ARG A 155 0.16 5.64 -11.89
CA ARG A 155 0.02 4.32 -12.49
C ARG A 155 -0.86 3.40 -11.65
N ALA A 156 -0.68 3.39 -10.33
CA ALA A 156 -1.50 2.59 -9.42
C ALA A 156 -2.99 3.03 -9.46
N LEU A 157 -3.25 4.31 -9.72
CA LEU A 157 -4.61 4.88 -9.83
C LEU A 157 -5.21 4.80 -11.25
N ALA A 158 -4.46 4.31 -12.25
CA ALA A 158 -4.86 4.37 -13.65
C ALA A 158 -6.19 3.64 -13.94
N LEU A 159 -6.45 2.51 -13.29
CA LEU A 159 -7.66 1.70 -13.44
C LEU A 159 -8.76 2.03 -12.42
N GLU A 160 -8.68 3.17 -11.75
CA GLU A 160 -9.67 3.63 -10.75
C GLU A 160 -9.92 2.57 -9.65
N PRO A 161 -8.87 2.13 -8.95
CA PRO A 161 -8.98 1.06 -7.96
C PRO A 161 -9.85 1.46 -6.77
N GLU A 162 -10.44 0.47 -6.11
CA GLU A 162 -11.11 0.60 -4.81
C GLU A 162 -10.14 0.39 -3.64
N LEU A 163 -9.03 -0.30 -3.91
CA LEU A 163 -8.02 -0.70 -2.92
C LEU A 163 -6.62 -0.30 -3.41
N LEU A 164 -5.85 0.35 -2.55
CA LEU A 164 -4.49 0.78 -2.85
C LEU A 164 -3.50 0.14 -1.86
N PHE A 165 -2.49 -0.52 -2.39
CA PHE A 165 -1.38 -1.04 -1.60
C PHE A 165 -0.18 -0.10 -1.71
N LEU A 166 0.38 0.30 -0.58
CA LEU A 166 1.54 1.19 -0.50
C LEU A 166 2.67 0.48 0.26
N ASP A 167 3.75 0.16 -0.43
CA ASP A 167 4.94 -0.45 0.19
C ASP A 167 6.00 0.64 0.38
N GLU A 168 6.19 1.09 1.62
CA GLU A 168 7.14 2.14 2.02
C GLU A 168 7.01 3.41 1.14
N PRO A 169 5.85 4.09 1.16
CA PRO A 169 5.54 5.15 0.20
C PRO A 169 6.50 6.35 0.30
N THR A 170 6.96 6.70 1.48
CA THR A 170 7.84 7.85 1.74
C THR A 170 9.33 7.50 1.81
N ALA A 171 9.68 6.21 1.72
CA ALA A 171 11.08 5.78 1.79
C ALA A 171 11.94 6.42 0.71
N GLY A 172 13.06 7.05 1.14
CA GLY A 172 14.01 7.72 0.25
C GLY A 172 13.64 9.14 -0.14
N LEU A 173 12.55 9.69 0.40
CA LEU A 173 12.21 11.11 0.29
C LEU A 173 12.84 11.89 1.46
N ASP A 174 13.14 13.17 1.21
CA ASP A 174 13.44 14.10 2.29
C ASP A 174 12.18 14.43 3.10
N PRO A 175 12.29 15.04 4.28
CA PRO A 175 11.14 15.31 5.15
C PRO A 175 10.04 16.14 4.49
N ASP A 176 10.38 17.21 3.78
CA ASP A 176 9.41 18.13 3.15
C ASP A 176 8.65 17.42 2.01
N MET A 177 9.37 16.63 1.20
CA MET A 177 8.75 15.82 0.16
C MET A 177 7.88 14.69 0.74
N SER A 178 8.28 14.10 1.87
CA SER A 178 7.49 13.08 2.57
C SER A 178 6.17 13.65 3.06
N GLU A 179 6.18 14.82 3.70
CA GLU A 179 4.97 15.49 4.19
C GLU A 179 4.01 15.86 3.04
N THR A 180 4.56 16.43 1.96
CA THR A 180 3.78 16.74 0.75
C THR A 180 3.14 15.49 0.15
N PHE A 181 3.89 14.37 0.09
CA PHE A 181 3.39 13.11 -0.45
C PHE A 181 2.35 12.45 0.45
N VAL A 182 2.51 12.53 1.77
CA VAL A 182 1.51 12.09 2.77
C VAL A 182 0.22 12.88 2.61
N THR A 183 0.30 14.21 2.46
CA THR A 183 -0.86 15.09 2.23
C THR A 183 -1.59 14.70 0.94
N LEU A 184 -0.86 14.42 -0.13
CA LEU A 184 -1.41 13.95 -1.40
C LEU A 184 -2.16 12.62 -1.23
N ILE A 185 -1.54 11.62 -0.57
CA ILE A 185 -2.20 10.32 -0.32
C ILE A 185 -3.49 10.50 0.49
N ARG A 186 -3.48 11.35 1.51
CA ARG A 186 -4.65 11.66 2.33
C ARG A 186 -5.79 12.27 1.51
N SER A 187 -5.48 13.27 0.67
CA SER A 187 -6.46 13.91 -0.22
C SER A 187 -7.08 12.88 -1.17
N LEU A 188 -6.25 12.08 -1.86
CA LEU A 188 -6.72 11.05 -2.77
C LEU A 188 -7.56 9.98 -2.08
N HIS A 189 -7.19 9.57 -0.86
CA HIS A 189 -8.00 8.63 -0.07
C HIS A 189 -9.40 9.20 0.21
N GLN A 190 -9.48 10.46 0.63
CA GLN A 190 -10.76 11.10 0.96
C GLN A 190 -11.64 11.33 -0.27
N GLU A 191 -11.06 11.85 -1.36
CA GLU A 191 -11.77 12.20 -2.59
C GLU A 191 -12.24 10.97 -3.37
N LEU A 192 -11.40 9.94 -3.46
CA LEU A 192 -11.69 8.71 -4.21
C LEU A 192 -12.30 7.61 -3.33
N LYS A 193 -12.42 7.82 -2.02
CA LYS A 193 -12.93 6.84 -1.04
C LYS A 193 -12.16 5.51 -1.10
N LEU A 194 -10.86 5.61 -1.25
CA LEU A 194 -9.98 4.44 -1.35
C LEU A 194 -9.94 3.67 -0.03
N THR A 195 -9.79 2.37 -0.10
CA THR A 195 -9.22 1.59 1.01
C THR A 195 -7.73 1.50 0.80
N VAL A 196 -6.93 1.67 1.84
CA VAL A 196 -5.47 1.64 1.73
C VAL A 196 -4.88 0.62 2.68
N VAL A 197 -3.99 -0.23 2.17
CA VAL A 197 -3.10 -1.06 2.99
C VAL A 197 -1.68 -0.56 2.79
N MET A 198 -1.06 -0.11 3.86
CA MET A 198 0.28 0.46 3.83
C MET A 198 1.25 -0.37 4.67
N VAL A 199 2.45 -0.59 4.15
CA VAL A 199 3.60 -1.05 4.93
C VAL A 199 4.53 0.12 5.10
N THR A 200 4.86 0.49 6.33
CA THR A 200 5.86 1.53 6.61
C THR A 200 6.55 1.30 7.95
N HIS A 201 7.77 1.80 8.07
CA HIS A 201 8.50 1.93 9.32
C HIS A 201 8.72 3.40 9.72
N ASP A 202 8.23 4.33 8.92
CA ASP A 202 8.24 5.75 9.19
C ASP A 202 7.05 6.13 10.07
N LEU A 203 7.34 6.61 11.28
CA LEU A 203 6.33 6.92 12.29
C LEU A 203 5.48 8.14 11.92
N ASP A 204 6.07 9.15 11.28
CA ASP A 204 5.37 10.36 10.88
C ASP A 204 4.31 10.02 9.83
N THR A 205 4.68 9.27 8.79
CA THR A 205 3.75 8.75 7.78
C THR A 205 2.68 7.85 8.39
N LEU A 206 3.08 6.95 9.31
CA LEU A 206 2.18 6.03 9.99
C LEU A 206 1.08 6.77 10.76
N LEU A 207 1.47 7.69 11.64
CA LEU A 207 0.55 8.41 12.50
C LEU A 207 -0.30 9.42 11.71
N ALA A 208 0.27 9.98 10.64
CA ALA A 208 -0.44 10.93 9.79
C ALA A 208 -1.55 10.31 8.94
N LEU A 209 -1.41 9.05 8.51
CA LEU A 209 -2.33 8.42 7.55
C LEU A 209 -3.23 7.35 8.17
N SER A 210 -2.75 6.58 9.16
CA SER A 210 -3.44 5.36 9.60
C SER A 210 -4.72 5.65 10.34
N SER A 211 -5.84 5.07 9.89
CA SER A 211 -7.03 4.91 10.71
C SER A 211 -6.89 3.72 11.67
N THR A 212 -6.18 2.69 11.23
CA THR A 212 -5.96 1.43 11.96
C THR A 212 -4.51 0.96 11.76
N ILE A 213 -3.90 0.44 12.82
CA ILE A 213 -2.54 -0.13 12.79
C ILE A 213 -2.61 -1.60 13.15
N ALA A 214 -2.10 -2.45 12.26
CA ALA A 214 -1.92 -3.88 12.49
C ALA A 214 -0.46 -4.16 12.83
N VAL A 215 -0.18 -4.63 14.04
CA VAL A 215 1.18 -4.91 14.52
C VAL A 215 1.51 -6.38 14.35
N LEU A 216 2.55 -6.65 13.54
CA LEU A 216 3.10 -7.98 13.33
C LEU A 216 4.25 -8.24 14.31
N ALA A 217 3.97 -9.05 15.31
CA ALA A 217 4.96 -9.59 16.26
C ALA A 217 4.61 -11.05 16.58
N ASP A 218 5.53 -11.81 17.14
CA ASP A 218 5.31 -13.20 17.53
C ASP A 218 4.71 -14.06 16.41
N LYS A 219 5.09 -13.78 15.16
CA LYS A 219 4.62 -14.48 13.92
C LYS A 219 3.13 -14.31 13.60
N ARG A 220 2.44 -13.36 14.24
CA ARG A 220 1.00 -13.08 14.04
C ARG A 220 0.71 -11.59 14.14
N VAL A 221 -0.50 -11.19 13.82
CA VAL A 221 -1.02 -9.87 14.19
C VAL A 221 -1.41 -9.93 15.66
N ILE A 222 -0.68 -9.19 16.51
CA ILE A 222 -0.93 -9.15 17.96
C ILE A 222 -2.01 -8.14 18.34
N ILE A 223 -2.19 -7.09 17.52
CA ILE A 223 -3.25 -6.09 17.65
C ILE A 223 -3.53 -5.47 16.28
N ASN A 224 -4.81 -5.17 16.01
CA ASN A 224 -5.29 -4.42 14.86
C ASN A 224 -6.35 -3.45 15.36
N ALA A 225 -5.97 -2.19 15.59
CA ALA A 225 -6.80 -1.20 16.27
C ALA A 225 -6.40 0.24 15.89
N ALA A 226 -7.14 1.22 16.39
CA ALA A 226 -6.80 2.64 16.25
C ALA A 226 -5.42 2.96 16.86
N PRO A 227 -4.68 3.97 16.33
CA PRO A 227 -3.33 4.29 16.80
C PRO A 227 -3.20 4.44 18.31
N ALA A 228 -4.15 5.13 18.98
CA ALA A 228 -4.14 5.33 20.42
C ALA A 228 -4.23 4.01 21.22
N GLU A 229 -5.05 3.06 20.75
CA GLU A 229 -5.18 1.75 21.39
C GLU A 229 -3.92 0.90 21.20
N VAL A 230 -3.31 0.99 20.00
CA VAL A 230 -2.06 0.29 19.71
C VAL A 230 -0.93 0.82 20.60
N ILE A 231 -0.78 2.14 20.75
CA ILE A 231 0.25 2.76 21.59
C ILE A 231 0.09 2.35 23.06
N ALA A 232 -1.14 2.18 23.53
CA ALA A 232 -1.46 1.77 24.90
C ALA A 232 -1.27 0.25 25.14
N PHE A 233 -1.13 -0.54 24.08
CA PHE A 233 -1.01 -1.99 24.19
C PHE A 233 0.32 -2.43 24.78
N ASP A 234 0.28 -3.25 25.85
CA ASP A 234 1.48 -3.68 26.59
C ASP A 234 2.24 -4.79 25.85
N HIS A 235 3.14 -4.38 24.96
CA HIS A 235 4.02 -5.31 24.22
C HIS A 235 5.41 -4.70 24.04
N PRO A 236 6.52 -5.45 24.21
CA PRO A 236 7.89 -4.93 24.09
C PRO A 236 8.16 -4.22 22.77
N PHE A 237 7.75 -4.83 21.63
CA PHE A 237 7.92 -4.22 20.31
C PHE A 237 7.21 -2.86 20.21
N ILE A 238 5.98 -2.74 20.73
CA ILE A 238 5.21 -1.49 20.67
C ILE A 238 5.88 -0.40 21.51
N LYS A 239 6.34 -0.76 22.71
CA LYS A 239 7.09 0.17 23.57
C LYS A 239 8.35 0.69 22.88
N ASP A 240 9.13 -0.19 22.28
CA ASP A 240 10.36 0.20 21.59
C ASP A 240 10.08 1.04 20.34
N PHE A 241 9.04 0.67 19.57
CA PHE A 241 8.70 1.32 18.31
C PHE A 241 8.08 2.70 18.52
N PHE A 242 7.06 2.83 19.37
CA PHE A 242 6.32 4.08 19.58
C PHE A 242 6.88 4.94 20.71
N LEU A 243 7.38 4.34 21.80
CA LEU A 243 7.85 5.07 22.99
C LEU A 243 9.38 5.15 23.08
N GLY A 244 10.10 4.61 22.11
CA GLY A 244 11.52 4.83 21.91
C GLY A 244 11.83 6.29 21.56
N ALA A 245 13.13 6.65 21.48
CA ALA A 245 13.56 8.04 21.26
C ALA A 245 12.98 8.68 19.98
N ARG A 246 12.74 7.89 18.90
CA ARG A 246 12.13 8.36 17.66
C ARG A 246 10.61 8.49 17.80
N GLY A 247 9.95 7.52 18.42
CA GLY A 247 8.50 7.51 18.59
C GLY A 247 7.98 8.68 19.43
N ARG A 248 8.67 9.01 20.51
CA ARG A 248 8.31 10.17 21.35
C ARG A 248 8.32 11.48 20.58
N ARG A 249 9.30 11.71 19.69
CA ARG A 249 9.36 12.93 18.86
C ARG A 249 8.19 13.01 17.88
N ALA A 250 7.84 11.89 17.24
CA ALA A 250 6.70 11.83 16.31
C ALA A 250 5.36 12.07 17.03
N LEU A 251 5.19 11.54 18.25
CA LEU A 251 3.99 11.77 19.06
C LEU A 251 3.88 13.23 19.54
N GLU A 252 4.99 13.83 19.99
CA GLU A 252 5.04 15.24 20.42
C GLU A 252 4.71 16.22 19.28
N ALA A 253 5.03 15.85 18.03
CA ALA A 253 4.72 16.66 16.85
C ALA A 253 3.22 16.64 16.48
N LEU A 254 2.47 15.62 16.89
CA LEU A 254 1.03 15.54 16.64
C LEU A 254 0.19 16.33 17.64
N ASP A 255 0.74 16.64 18.82
CA ASP A 255 0.05 17.39 19.88
C ASP A 255 0.22 18.92 19.70
N GLN A 256 0.94 19.39 18.68
CA GLN A 256 1.14 20.79 18.31
C GLN A 256 0.31 21.20 17.10
#